data_48e5313426b85683f0f1c998d74f7a24
#
_entry.id   48e5313426b85683f0f1c998d74f7a24
#
_cell.length_a   1.000
_cell.length_b   1.000
_cell.length_c   1.000
_cell.angle_alpha   90.00
_cell.angle_beta   90.00
_cell.angle_gamma   90.00
#
_symmetry.space_group_name_H-M   'P 1'
#
loop_
_entity.id
_entity.type
_entity.pdbx_description
1 polymer ?
#
loop_
_entity_poly.entity_id
_entity_poly.type
_entity_poly.pdbx_seq_one_letter_code
_entity_poly.pdbx_strand_id
1 'polypeptide(L)'
;MAYDSCVMPNQTKTNPHRAAAVILSVALAAGVPFQAASAKINSKLVEHKAFYEMQMGERLQNSHIVNINGMSAFAIERDCTGWRSIEDYMIQFVAESGGSDRVLSHFESWEADSGDKYSFNIMEESSFEGRKDFGGFVEIASGEDGNAYFTMEPDSAIKLPSGTVFPMQHVRNILDHAEAGKKIIGATVFTGAEPD
;
A
#
# COMPACT_ATOMS: atom_id res chain seq x y z
N MET A 1 1.98 13.17 23.74
CA MET A 1 3.37 12.76 23.53
C MET A 1 3.80 13.35 22.22
N ALA A 2 4.87 14.15 22.23
CA ALA A 2 5.29 14.97 21.11
C ALA A 2 5.88 14.08 20.00
N TYR A 3 5.43 14.29 18.78
CA TYR A 3 6.02 13.71 17.60
C TYR A 3 7.36 14.38 17.35
N ASP A 4 8.43 13.61 17.40
CA ASP A 4 9.74 14.06 16.97
C ASP A 4 9.69 14.33 15.46
N SER A 5 9.90 15.60 15.12
CA SER A 5 9.98 16.05 13.74
C SER A 5 11.12 15.34 13.02
N CYS A 6 10.84 14.76 11.86
CA CYS A 6 11.87 14.26 10.95
C CYS A 6 12.86 15.35 10.57
N VAL A 7 14.00 15.39 11.21
CA VAL A 7 15.08 16.31 10.89
C VAL A 7 15.94 15.69 9.80
N MET A 8 15.75 16.15 8.56
CA MET A 8 16.68 15.83 7.48
C MET A 8 18.01 16.57 7.68
N PRO A 9 19.17 15.93 7.46
CA PRO A 9 20.44 16.63 7.48
C PRO A 9 20.50 17.66 6.36
N ASN A 10 20.78 18.89 6.73
CA ASN A 10 20.86 20.07 5.87
C ASN A 10 21.99 19.91 4.83
N GLN A 11 21.63 19.72 3.57
CA GLN A 11 22.58 19.76 2.46
C GLN A 11 22.90 21.21 2.16
N THR A 12 24.08 21.66 2.56
CA THR A 12 24.64 22.97 2.23
C THR A 12 24.85 23.10 0.72
N LYS A 13 24.01 23.92 0.06
CA LYS A 13 24.20 24.35 -1.31
C LYS A 13 25.36 25.35 -1.39
N THR A 14 26.45 24.93 -1.99
CA THR A 14 27.50 25.84 -2.46
C THR A 14 27.02 26.50 -3.76
N ASN A 15 26.93 27.82 -3.75
CA ASN A 15 26.72 28.64 -4.94
C ASN A 15 28.05 28.83 -5.71
N PRO A 16 28.08 28.69 -7.01
CA PRO A 16 29.08 29.38 -7.84
C PRO A 16 28.50 30.56 -8.61
N HIS A 17 29.33 31.57 -8.69
CA HIS A 17 29.22 32.94 -9.16
C HIS A 17 28.65 33.13 -10.59
N ARG A 18 27.91 34.24 -10.68
CA ARG A 18 27.67 35.25 -11.72
C ARG A 18 28.45 35.15 -13.06
N ALA A 19 27.69 35.17 -14.13
CA ALA A 19 28.09 35.93 -15.32
C ALA A 19 26.83 36.49 -16.00
N ALA A 20 26.76 37.80 -16.11
CA ALA A 20 25.72 38.54 -16.82
C ALA A 20 26.04 38.55 -18.30
N ALA A 21 25.08 38.18 -19.15
CA ALA A 21 25.09 38.50 -20.56
C ALA A 21 23.68 38.99 -20.96
N VAL A 22 23.64 40.28 -21.29
CA VAL A 22 22.45 40.93 -21.86
C VAL A 22 22.45 40.60 -23.36
N ILE A 23 21.41 39.90 -23.80
CA ILE A 23 21.11 39.79 -25.24
C ILE A 23 19.64 40.20 -25.45
N LEU A 24 19.51 41.31 -26.15
CA LEU A 24 18.27 41.85 -26.67
C LEU A 24 17.85 41.01 -27.88
N SER A 25 16.68 40.38 -27.83
CA SER A 25 16.13 39.66 -28.98
C SER A 25 14.64 39.86 -29.12
N VAL A 26 14.29 40.29 -30.27
CA VAL A 26 13.01 40.60 -30.92
C VAL A 26 11.94 39.53 -30.70
N ALA A 27 10.73 40.00 -30.32
CA ALA A 27 9.52 39.19 -30.19
C ALA A 27 9.05 38.69 -31.56
N LEU A 28 9.04 37.38 -31.73
CA LEU A 28 8.19 36.71 -32.72
C LEU A 28 7.06 36.03 -31.95
N ALA A 29 5.82 36.46 -32.16
CA ALA A 29 4.63 35.86 -31.62
C ALA A 29 4.39 34.52 -32.34
N ALA A 30 4.97 33.44 -31.82
CA ALA A 30 4.61 32.07 -32.17
C ALA A 30 3.58 31.60 -31.11
N GLY A 31 2.39 31.17 -31.58
CA GLY A 31 1.34 30.63 -30.77
C GLY A 31 1.84 29.50 -29.87
N VAL A 32 1.92 29.76 -28.57
CA VAL A 32 2.25 28.77 -27.56
C VAL A 32 1.04 27.85 -27.44
N PRO A 33 1.14 26.54 -27.74
CA PRO A 33 0.05 25.66 -27.40
C PRO A 33 -0.10 25.69 -25.86
N PHE A 34 -1.30 26.04 -25.41
CA PHE A 34 -1.69 25.98 -24.02
C PHE A 34 -1.68 24.50 -23.63
N GLN A 35 -0.54 23.98 -23.23
CA GLN A 35 -0.48 22.69 -22.55
C GLN A 35 -1.14 22.92 -21.20
N ALA A 36 -2.37 22.42 -21.08
CA ALA A 36 -3.00 22.27 -19.80
C ALA A 36 -2.05 21.41 -18.93
N ALA A 37 -1.31 22.08 -18.05
CA ALA A 37 -0.58 21.40 -17.00
C ALA A 37 -1.67 20.65 -16.19
N SER A 38 -1.80 19.34 -16.40
CA SER A 38 -2.55 18.50 -15.48
C SER A 38 -1.90 18.68 -14.11
N ALA A 39 -2.54 19.50 -13.28
CA ALA A 39 -2.17 19.58 -11.88
C ALA A 39 -2.23 18.16 -11.34
N LYS A 40 -1.09 17.62 -10.92
CA LYS A 40 -1.02 16.33 -10.25
C LYS A 40 -1.75 16.54 -8.93
N ILE A 41 -3.01 16.13 -8.88
CA ILE A 41 -3.81 16.14 -7.66
C ILE A 41 -3.14 15.10 -6.78
N ASN A 42 -2.56 15.55 -5.67
CA ASN A 42 -1.83 14.69 -4.76
C ASN A 42 -2.76 14.40 -3.58
N SER A 43 -3.59 13.38 -3.70
CA SER A 43 -4.49 12.95 -2.62
C SER A 43 -3.69 12.62 -1.38
N LYS A 44 -4.01 13.30 -0.28
CA LYS A 44 -3.34 13.07 0.99
C LYS A 44 -4.03 11.94 1.73
N LEU A 45 -3.33 10.83 1.91
CA LEU A 45 -3.72 9.85 2.90
C LEU A 45 -3.57 10.47 4.30
N VAL A 46 -4.51 10.13 5.19
CA VAL A 46 -4.51 10.60 6.58
C VAL A 46 -4.26 9.40 7.48
N GLU A 47 -3.33 9.55 8.41
CA GLU A 47 -3.13 8.57 9.46
C GLU A 47 -4.43 8.38 10.24
N HIS A 48 -4.84 7.12 10.42
CA HIS A 48 -6.05 6.80 11.17
C HIS A 48 -6.03 5.38 11.69
N LYS A 49 -6.91 5.12 12.65
CA LYS A 49 -7.25 3.77 13.15
C LYS A 49 -8.74 3.56 13.00
N ALA A 50 -9.11 2.37 12.55
CA ALA A 50 -10.50 1.97 12.40
C ALA A 50 -10.72 0.61 13.06
N PHE A 51 -11.92 0.43 13.61
CA PHE A 51 -12.34 -0.83 14.23
C PHE A 51 -13.64 -1.25 13.58
N TYR A 52 -13.72 -2.52 13.27
CA TYR A 52 -14.87 -3.10 12.59
C TYR A 52 -15.38 -4.29 13.39
N GLU A 53 -16.70 -4.40 13.51
CA GLU A 53 -17.40 -5.59 13.95
C GLU A 53 -17.92 -6.33 12.72
N MET A 54 -17.68 -7.63 12.67
CA MET A 54 -18.06 -8.49 11.56
C MET A 54 -19.14 -9.46 12.03
N GLN A 55 -20.19 -9.60 11.23
CA GLN A 55 -21.29 -10.51 11.48
C GLN A 55 -21.66 -11.23 10.20
N MET A 56 -22.18 -12.44 10.35
CA MET A 56 -22.67 -13.20 9.22
C MET A 56 -23.84 -12.47 8.54
N GLY A 57 -23.77 -12.32 7.21
CA GLY A 57 -24.87 -11.85 6.39
C GLY A 57 -25.89 -12.94 6.10
N GLU A 58 -26.49 -12.91 4.91
CA GLU A 58 -27.44 -13.96 4.49
C GLU A 58 -26.71 -15.29 4.30
N ARG A 59 -27.27 -16.35 4.91
CA ARG A 59 -26.74 -17.70 4.78
C ARG A 59 -27.15 -18.31 3.44
N LEU A 60 -26.18 -18.86 2.70
CA LEU A 60 -26.46 -19.69 1.53
C LEU A 60 -27.10 -21.03 1.97
N GLN A 61 -28.07 -21.51 1.19
CA GLN A 61 -28.87 -22.69 1.54
C GLN A 61 -28.05 -23.97 1.80
N ASN A 62 -26.88 -24.10 1.18
CA ASN A 62 -26.02 -25.29 1.32
C ASN A 62 -24.75 -25.00 2.16
N SER A 63 -24.73 -23.93 2.93
CA SER A 63 -23.59 -23.62 3.79
C SER A 63 -23.59 -24.50 5.03
N HIS A 64 -22.47 -25.14 5.33
CA HIS A 64 -22.26 -25.84 6.61
C HIS A 64 -21.89 -24.88 7.74
N ILE A 65 -21.66 -23.61 7.46
CA ILE A 65 -21.41 -22.57 8.46
C ILE A 65 -22.75 -21.95 8.86
N VAL A 66 -23.02 -21.94 10.17
CA VAL A 66 -24.27 -21.41 10.73
C VAL A 66 -24.13 -20.05 11.38
N ASN A 67 -22.90 -19.67 11.75
CA ASN A 67 -22.62 -18.34 12.27
C ASN A 67 -21.17 -17.92 11.98
N ILE A 68 -20.97 -16.62 11.75
CA ILE A 68 -19.67 -15.98 11.63
C ILE A 68 -19.75 -14.69 12.44
N ASN A 69 -18.81 -14.48 13.34
CA ASN A 69 -18.63 -13.22 14.02
C ASN A 69 -17.13 -12.90 14.15
N GLY A 70 -16.81 -11.65 14.29
CA GLY A 70 -15.42 -11.25 14.42
C GLY A 70 -15.23 -9.76 14.63
N MET A 71 -13.99 -9.38 14.77
CA MET A 71 -13.54 -7.99 14.87
C MET A 71 -12.31 -7.81 14.00
N SER A 72 -12.18 -6.61 13.41
CA SER A 72 -10.96 -6.18 12.75
C SER A 72 -10.54 -4.82 13.28
N ALA A 73 -9.24 -4.62 13.41
CA ALA A 73 -8.61 -3.34 13.68
C ALA A 73 -7.65 -3.02 12.55
N PHE A 74 -7.77 -1.84 11.99
CA PHE A 74 -6.91 -1.35 10.92
C PHE A 74 -6.24 -0.05 11.33
N ALA A 75 -4.96 0.10 11.03
CA ALA A 75 -4.23 1.35 11.22
C ALA A 75 -3.35 1.66 10.03
N ILE A 76 -3.32 2.92 9.62
CA ILE A 76 -2.26 3.44 8.76
C ILE A 76 -1.54 4.56 9.49
N GLU A 77 -0.22 4.50 9.46
CA GLU A 77 0.68 5.41 10.13
C GLU A 77 1.77 5.85 9.15
N ARG A 78 2.23 7.08 9.29
CA ARG A 78 3.30 7.60 8.47
C ARG A 78 4.59 7.70 9.27
N ASP A 79 5.69 7.25 8.69
CA ASP A 79 7.03 7.59 9.16
C ASP A 79 7.71 8.62 8.24
N CYS A 80 9.01 8.86 8.41
CA CYS A 80 9.76 9.85 7.63
C CYS A 80 9.92 9.46 6.15
N THR A 81 9.76 8.22 5.80
CA THR A 81 10.17 7.65 4.50
C THR A 81 9.07 6.86 3.80
N GLY A 82 7.97 6.59 4.50
CA GLY A 82 6.92 5.76 3.94
C GLY A 82 5.67 5.67 4.81
N TRP A 83 4.89 4.67 4.51
CA TRP A 83 3.64 4.34 5.17
C TRP A 83 3.69 2.93 5.74
N ARG A 84 3.23 2.79 6.98
CA ARG A 84 3.03 1.52 7.64
C ARG A 84 1.54 1.25 7.70
N SER A 85 1.11 0.05 7.34
CA SER A 85 -0.24 -0.43 7.62
C SER A 85 -0.21 -1.63 8.54
N ILE A 86 -1.18 -1.70 9.42
CA ILE A 86 -1.37 -2.80 10.36
C ILE A 86 -2.83 -3.22 10.27
N GLU A 87 -3.06 -4.51 10.12
CA GLU A 87 -4.40 -5.08 10.17
C GLU A 87 -4.40 -6.29 11.08
N ASP A 88 -5.25 -6.23 12.10
CA ASP A 88 -5.52 -7.34 13.01
C ASP A 88 -6.96 -7.81 12.79
N TYR A 89 -7.19 -9.09 12.68
CA TYR A 89 -8.55 -9.61 12.74
C TYR A 89 -8.66 -10.88 13.57
N MET A 90 -9.83 -11.06 14.15
CA MET A 90 -10.27 -12.29 14.77
C MET A 90 -11.63 -12.65 14.18
N ILE A 91 -11.73 -13.83 13.59
CA ILE A 91 -12.98 -14.34 13.04
C ILE A 91 -13.26 -15.70 13.66
N GLN A 92 -14.50 -15.89 14.12
CA GLN A 92 -15.01 -17.17 14.59
C GLN A 92 -16.05 -17.71 13.62
N PHE A 93 -15.84 -18.92 13.17
CA PHE A 93 -16.77 -19.69 12.34
C PHE A 93 -17.43 -20.76 13.22
N VAL A 94 -18.76 -20.92 13.09
CA VAL A 94 -19.51 -21.98 13.78
C VAL A 94 -20.15 -22.87 12.72
N ALA A 95 -19.83 -24.16 12.78
CA ALA A 95 -20.36 -25.15 11.87
C ALA A 95 -21.70 -25.73 12.37
N GLU A 96 -22.53 -26.23 11.46
CA GLU A 96 -23.80 -26.90 11.75
C GLU A 96 -23.62 -28.15 12.63
N SER A 97 -22.47 -28.82 12.54
CA SER A 97 -22.09 -29.95 13.40
C SER A 97 -21.78 -29.58 14.84
N GLY A 98 -21.82 -28.28 15.20
CA GLY A 98 -21.48 -27.76 16.52
C GLY A 98 -19.97 -27.50 16.72
N GLY A 99 -19.13 -27.77 15.72
CA GLY A 99 -17.73 -27.38 15.73
C GLY A 99 -17.55 -25.89 15.51
N SER A 100 -16.49 -25.32 16.04
CA SER A 100 -16.10 -23.93 15.77
C SER A 100 -14.62 -23.82 15.48
N ASP A 101 -14.27 -22.94 14.57
CA ASP A 101 -12.89 -22.50 14.31
C ASP A 101 -12.73 -21.02 14.62
N ARG A 102 -11.55 -20.66 15.07
CA ARG A 102 -11.17 -19.26 15.30
C ARG A 102 -9.87 -18.99 14.56
N VAL A 103 -9.93 -18.02 13.68
CA VAL A 103 -8.78 -17.50 12.94
C VAL A 103 -8.39 -16.16 13.56
N LEU A 104 -7.12 -16.04 13.88
CA LEU A 104 -6.45 -14.81 14.27
C LEU A 104 -5.47 -14.46 13.17
N SER A 105 -5.42 -13.22 12.73
CA SER A 105 -4.41 -12.75 11.79
C SER A 105 -3.87 -11.40 12.21
N HIS A 106 -2.58 -11.25 12.04
CA HIS A 106 -1.86 -10.00 12.15
C HIS A 106 -1.07 -9.78 10.86
N PHE A 107 -1.41 -8.73 10.14
CA PHE A 107 -0.70 -8.29 8.95
C PHE A 107 -0.07 -6.94 9.21
N GLU A 108 1.20 -6.81 8.91
CA GLU A 108 1.93 -5.55 8.94
C GLU A 108 2.67 -5.35 7.63
N SER A 109 2.59 -4.15 7.08
CA SER A 109 3.37 -3.80 5.89
C SER A 109 3.95 -2.40 6.00
N TRP A 110 5.03 -2.17 5.26
CA TRP A 110 5.64 -0.87 5.07
C TRP A 110 5.90 -0.63 3.58
N GLU A 111 5.57 0.56 3.12
CA GLU A 111 5.71 0.99 1.73
C GLU A 111 6.45 2.32 1.66
N ALA A 112 7.53 2.38 0.89
CA ALA A 112 8.28 3.62 0.67
C ALA A 112 7.46 4.67 -0.07
N ASP A 113 7.62 5.95 0.27
CA ASP A 113 6.99 7.08 -0.44
C ASP A 113 7.35 7.12 -1.92
N SER A 114 8.53 6.64 -2.28
CA SER A 114 9.01 6.48 -3.66
C SER A 114 8.27 5.41 -4.44
N GLY A 115 7.58 4.48 -3.76
CA GLY A 115 6.85 3.37 -4.38
C GLY A 115 7.76 2.29 -4.97
N ASP A 116 9.05 2.29 -4.62
CA ASP A 116 10.05 1.34 -5.11
C ASP A 116 10.34 0.19 -4.14
N LYS A 117 9.88 0.31 -2.88
CA LYS A 117 10.12 -0.68 -1.84
C LYS A 117 8.86 -0.99 -1.07
N TYR A 118 8.72 -2.26 -0.76
CA TYR A 118 7.62 -2.78 0.05
C TYR A 118 8.13 -3.94 0.91
N SER A 119 7.71 -3.99 2.15
CA SER A 119 7.93 -5.14 3.02
C SER A 119 6.65 -5.50 3.76
N PHE A 120 6.49 -6.77 4.09
CA PHE A 120 5.30 -7.26 4.77
C PHE A 120 5.64 -8.42 5.68
N ASN A 121 4.80 -8.61 6.70
CA ASN A 121 4.83 -9.74 7.60
C ASN A 121 3.40 -10.15 7.94
N ILE A 122 3.13 -11.44 7.90
CA ILE A 122 1.82 -12.03 8.19
C ILE A 122 2.01 -13.10 9.24
N MET A 123 1.20 -13.05 10.28
CA MET A 123 1.02 -14.11 11.25
C MET A 123 -0.44 -14.54 11.23
N GLU A 124 -0.67 -15.80 11.00
CA GLU A 124 -2.01 -16.40 11.03
C GLU A 124 -2.03 -17.57 12.00
N GLU A 125 -3.08 -17.67 12.80
CA GLU A 125 -3.31 -18.77 13.71
C GLU A 125 -4.77 -19.24 13.60
N SER A 126 -4.93 -20.50 13.28
CA SER A 126 -6.23 -21.19 13.22
C SER A 126 -6.26 -22.34 14.23
N SER A 127 -7.42 -22.60 14.79
CA SER A 127 -7.62 -23.75 15.69
C SER A 127 -7.40 -25.10 14.99
N PHE A 128 -7.54 -25.16 13.66
CA PHE A 128 -7.38 -26.38 12.87
C PHE A 128 -6.03 -26.49 12.17
N GLU A 129 -5.53 -25.38 11.62
CA GLU A 129 -4.31 -25.37 10.81
C GLU A 129 -3.06 -25.02 11.62
N GLY A 130 -3.23 -24.54 12.86
CA GLY A 130 -2.15 -24.06 13.67
C GLY A 130 -1.67 -22.68 13.27
N ARG A 131 -0.40 -22.39 13.55
CA ARG A 131 0.19 -21.07 13.31
C ARG A 131 1.06 -21.09 12.06
N LYS A 132 0.91 -20.07 11.24
CA LYS A 132 1.75 -19.78 10.07
C LYS A 132 2.32 -18.36 10.25
N ASP A 133 3.60 -18.20 9.98
CA ASP A 133 4.29 -16.92 9.96
C ASP A 133 5.07 -16.84 8.65
N PHE A 134 4.80 -15.82 7.85
CA PHE A 134 5.60 -15.56 6.66
C PHE A 134 5.67 -14.06 6.36
N GLY A 135 6.67 -13.67 5.61
CA GLY A 135 6.84 -12.30 5.21
C GLY A 135 7.76 -12.20 4.01
N GLY A 136 8.00 -10.99 3.59
CA GLY A 136 8.83 -10.76 2.43
C GLY A 136 9.14 -9.29 2.20
N PHE A 137 9.88 -9.06 1.13
CA PHE A 137 10.16 -7.72 0.67
C PHE A 137 10.22 -7.67 -0.86
N VAL A 138 9.99 -6.48 -1.40
CA VAL A 138 10.01 -6.19 -2.82
C VAL A 138 10.86 -4.96 -3.06
N GLU A 139 11.65 -4.99 -4.12
CA GLU A 139 12.29 -3.81 -4.71
C GLU A 139 11.97 -3.76 -6.20
N ILE A 140 11.47 -2.60 -6.66
CA ILE A 140 11.12 -2.34 -8.06
C ILE A 140 11.80 -1.05 -8.50
N ALA A 141 12.72 -1.12 -9.46
CA ALA A 141 13.27 0.09 -10.07
C ALA A 141 12.22 0.73 -11.00
N SER A 142 12.22 2.06 -11.07
CA SER A 142 11.23 2.80 -11.88
C SER A 142 11.27 2.37 -13.34
N GLY A 143 10.14 1.85 -13.85
CA GLY A 143 9.99 1.41 -15.23
C GLY A 143 10.54 0.01 -15.54
N GLU A 144 11.06 -0.69 -14.54
CA GLU A 144 11.59 -2.05 -14.66
C GLU A 144 10.67 -3.08 -14.00
N ASP A 145 10.92 -4.36 -14.26
CA ASP A 145 10.31 -5.46 -13.53
C ASP A 145 10.90 -5.53 -12.13
N GLY A 146 10.09 -5.89 -11.14
CA GLY A 146 10.51 -6.11 -9.77
C GLY A 146 10.72 -7.57 -9.42
N ASN A 147 11.23 -7.80 -8.21
CA ASN A 147 11.32 -9.13 -7.62
C ASN A 147 10.77 -9.08 -6.20
N ALA A 148 9.88 -10.04 -5.88
CA ALA A 148 9.40 -10.29 -4.53
C ALA A 148 10.15 -11.47 -3.93
N TYR A 149 10.69 -11.30 -2.74
CA TYR A 149 11.42 -12.31 -1.98
C TYR A 149 10.65 -12.65 -0.72
N PHE A 150 10.53 -13.93 -0.41
CA PHE A 150 9.79 -14.43 0.74
C PHE A 150 10.73 -15.02 1.78
N THR A 151 10.40 -14.82 3.06
CA THR A 151 11.25 -15.29 4.18
C THR A 151 11.32 -16.82 4.30
N MET A 152 10.28 -17.51 3.84
CA MET A 152 10.25 -18.98 3.87
C MET A 152 11.01 -19.63 2.71
N GLU A 153 11.17 -18.93 1.60
CA GLU A 153 11.88 -19.38 0.40
C GLU A 153 12.84 -18.30 -0.11
N PRO A 154 13.90 -17.97 0.66
CA PRO A 154 14.75 -16.83 0.35
C PRO A 154 15.51 -16.94 -0.98
N ASP A 155 15.69 -18.17 -1.48
CA ASP A 155 16.37 -18.46 -2.75
C ASP A 155 15.44 -18.38 -3.97
N SER A 156 14.12 -18.21 -3.76
CA SER A 156 13.13 -18.03 -4.82
C SER A 156 12.65 -16.58 -4.86
N ALA A 157 12.50 -16.05 -6.07
CA ALA A 157 11.94 -14.74 -6.28
C ALA A 157 10.79 -14.82 -7.28
N ILE A 158 9.68 -14.17 -6.96
CA ILE A 158 8.58 -13.99 -7.90
C ILE A 158 8.81 -12.71 -8.68
N LYS A 159 8.79 -12.81 -10.01
CA LYS A 159 8.88 -11.63 -10.87
C LYS A 159 7.57 -10.85 -10.86
N LEU A 160 7.69 -9.56 -10.62
CA LEU A 160 6.59 -8.62 -10.70
C LEU A 160 6.74 -7.78 -11.97
N PRO A 161 5.69 -7.69 -12.80
CA PRO A 161 5.77 -6.92 -14.05
C PRO A 161 5.95 -5.44 -13.76
N SER A 162 6.60 -4.74 -14.67
CA SER A 162 6.72 -3.29 -14.66
C SER A 162 5.36 -2.62 -14.49
N GLY A 163 5.30 -1.59 -13.64
CA GLY A 163 4.04 -0.89 -13.31
C GLY A 163 3.23 -1.55 -12.19
N THR A 164 3.72 -2.63 -11.58
CA THR A 164 3.16 -3.14 -10.31
C THR A 164 3.25 -2.05 -9.24
N VAL A 165 2.16 -1.85 -8.52
CA VAL A 165 2.06 -0.88 -7.41
C VAL A 165 1.83 -1.60 -6.10
N PHE A 166 2.11 -0.93 -4.99
CA PHE A 166 1.85 -1.42 -3.64
C PHE A 166 0.54 -0.85 -3.08
N PRO A 167 0.02 -1.37 -1.96
CA PRO A 167 -1.31 -1.04 -1.46
C PRO A 167 -1.55 0.45 -1.24
N MET A 168 -0.62 1.18 -0.60
CA MET A 168 -0.81 2.61 -0.34
C MET A 168 -0.77 3.45 -1.61
N GLN A 169 0.12 3.11 -2.55
CA GLN A 169 0.14 3.75 -3.87
C GLN A 169 -1.15 3.45 -4.65
N HIS A 170 -1.67 2.23 -4.54
CA HIS A 170 -2.94 1.89 -5.18
C HIS A 170 -4.12 2.71 -4.62
N VAL A 171 -4.21 2.86 -3.31
CA VAL A 171 -5.23 3.71 -2.67
C VAL A 171 -5.12 5.16 -3.15
N ARG A 172 -3.91 5.73 -3.21
CA ARG A 172 -3.70 7.08 -3.77
C ARG A 172 -4.17 7.16 -5.22
N ASN A 173 -3.83 6.18 -6.04
CA ASN A 173 -4.25 6.14 -7.44
C ASN A 173 -5.77 6.09 -7.58
N ILE A 174 -6.48 5.35 -6.71
CA ILE A 174 -7.95 5.31 -6.66
C ILE A 174 -8.51 6.70 -6.32
N LEU A 175 -7.98 7.36 -5.28
CA LEU A 175 -8.42 8.68 -4.86
C LEU A 175 -8.19 9.73 -5.95
N ASP A 176 -7.00 9.77 -6.56
CA ASP A 176 -6.66 10.68 -7.65
C ASP A 176 -7.58 10.48 -8.87
N HIS A 177 -7.92 9.22 -9.19
CA HIS A 177 -8.85 8.90 -10.27
C HIS A 177 -10.28 9.33 -9.94
N ALA A 178 -10.73 9.12 -8.70
CA ALA A 178 -12.06 9.56 -8.25
C ALA A 178 -12.19 11.08 -8.26
N GLU A 179 -11.18 11.82 -7.78
CA GLU A 179 -11.14 13.27 -7.83
C GLU A 179 -11.14 13.81 -9.28
N ALA A 180 -10.50 13.07 -10.20
CA ALA A 180 -10.55 13.39 -11.63
C ALA A 180 -11.87 12.98 -12.32
N GLY A 181 -12.86 12.49 -11.56
CA GLY A 181 -14.17 12.05 -12.07
C GLY A 181 -14.13 10.74 -12.85
N LYS A 182 -13.03 9.99 -12.79
CA LYS A 182 -12.90 8.68 -13.45
C LYS A 182 -13.56 7.61 -12.60
N LYS A 183 -14.27 6.67 -13.23
CA LYS A 183 -15.05 5.63 -12.53
C LYS A 183 -14.35 4.28 -12.50
N ILE A 184 -13.34 4.08 -13.32
CA ILE A 184 -12.65 2.79 -13.47
C ILE A 184 -11.15 3.04 -13.46
N ILE A 185 -10.44 2.24 -12.68
CA ILE A 185 -8.97 2.15 -12.65
C ILE A 185 -8.58 0.68 -12.74
N GLY A 186 -7.57 0.39 -13.56
CA GLY A 186 -6.92 -0.93 -13.58
C GLY A 186 -5.48 -0.79 -13.07
N ALA A 187 -5.06 -1.71 -12.22
CA ALA A 187 -3.69 -1.78 -11.72
C ALA A 187 -3.31 -3.23 -11.40
N THR A 188 -2.03 -3.55 -11.56
CA THR A 188 -1.44 -4.73 -10.95
C THR A 188 -0.95 -4.34 -9.56
N VAL A 189 -1.50 -4.98 -8.53
CA VAL A 189 -1.18 -4.67 -7.14
C VAL A 189 -0.52 -5.88 -6.50
N PHE A 190 0.63 -5.69 -5.87
CA PHE A 190 1.27 -6.70 -5.03
C PHE A 190 0.96 -6.43 -3.57
N THR A 191 0.33 -7.37 -2.89
CA THR A 191 -0.13 -7.23 -1.50
C THR A 191 0.70 -8.02 -0.50
N GLY A 192 1.57 -8.90 -0.96
CA GLY A 192 2.33 -9.80 -0.09
C GLY A 192 1.60 -11.11 0.21
N ALA A 193 0.59 -11.49 -0.60
CA ALA A 193 -0.06 -12.78 -0.45
C ALA A 193 0.93 -13.93 -0.64
N GLU A 194 0.66 -15.06 0.05
CA GLU A 194 1.44 -16.29 -0.07
C GLU A 194 1.48 -16.72 -1.55
N PRO A 195 2.65 -17.09 -2.08
CA PRO A 195 2.72 -17.64 -3.44
C PRO A 195 2.00 -18.99 -3.47
N ASP A 196 1.17 -19.18 -4.51
CA ASP A 196 0.48 -20.46 -4.79
C ASP A 196 1.48 -21.54 -5.21
#